data_da6d58601f5ebe01ad4ff977a7bdf8c6
#
_entry.id   da6d58601f5ebe01ad4ff977a7bdf8c6
#
_cell.length_a   1.000
_cell.length_b   1.000
_cell.length_c   1.000
_cell.angle_alpha   90.00
_cell.angle_beta   90.00
_cell.angle_gamma   90.00
#
_symmetry.space_group_name_H-M   'P 1'
#
loop_
_entity.id
_entity.type
_entity.pdbx_description
1 polymer ?
#
loop_
_entity_poly.entity_id
_entity_poly.type
_entity_poly.pdbx_seq_one_letter_code
_entity_poly.pdbx_strand_id
1 'polypeptide(L)'
;ACGHDAHVAILMGVAEFLSKNVDQLKGNIMLIFQPAEEGPPEGENGGAKMMLEEGIFDRYKPEVIFGLHVGNGPHGYIGVASGPAMAAASTYRIKIKGVQAHGSRPWDSIDPVMATAELIQSLNTIVSRRINIVNNPAVISVGIVRSGTRGNIIPEDS
;
A
#
# COMPACT_ATOMS: atom_id res chain seq x y z
N ALA A 1 5.28 -11.52 3.98
CA ALA A 1 5.92 -10.87 5.13
C ALA A 1 6.95 -9.88 4.60
N CYS A 2 6.84 -8.62 4.98
CA CYS A 2 7.66 -7.52 4.45
C CYS A 2 8.96 -7.30 5.25
N GLY A 3 9.23 -8.11 6.28
CA GLY A 3 10.45 -8.03 7.09
C GLY A 3 10.46 -6.88 8.10
N HIS A 4 9.32 -6.45 8.58
CA HIS A 4 9.20 -5.31 9.50
C HIS A 4 9.84 -5.57 10.87
N ASP A 5 9.93 -6.81 11.30
CA ASP A 5 10.70 -7.24 12.46
C ASP A 5 12.19 -6.91 12.31
N ALA A 6 12.75 -7.09 11.12
CA ALA A 6 14.14 -6.68 10.83
C ALA A 6 14.29 -5.16 10.86
N HIS A 7 13.32 -4.38 10.37
CA HIS A 7 13.36 -2.92 10.46
C HIS A 7 13.41 -2.45 11.92
N VAL A 8 12.58 -3.03 12.79
CA VAL A 8 12.59 -2.74 14.22
C VAL A 8 13.94 -3.09 14.85
N ALA A 9 14.45 -4.28 14.57
CA ALA A 9 15.75 -4.73 15.10
C ALA A 9 16.91 -3.84 14.65
N ILE A 10 16.92 -3.42 13.39
CA ILE A 10 17.94 -2.49 12.86
C ILE A 10 17.86 -1.14 13.58
N LEU A 11 16.65 -0.58 13.74
CA LEU A 11 16.50 0.71 14.41
C LEU A 11 16.88 0.63 15.91
N MET A 12 16.62 -0.50 16.57
CA MET A 12 17.12 -0.74 17.93
C MET A 12 18.63 -0.81 17.98
N GLY A 13 19.29 -1.45 17.01
CA GLY A 13 20.75 -1.47 16.90
C GLY A 13 21.33 -0.08 16.66
N VAL A 14 20.67 0.74 15.82
CA VAL A 14 21.04 2.15 15.62
C VAL A 14 20.91 2.93 16.93
N ALA A 15 19.82 2.73 17.69
CA ALA A 15 19.61 3.37 18.99
C ALA A 15 20.74 3.03 19.97
N GLU A 16 21.12 1.76 20.06
CA GLU A 16 22.24 1.31 20.91
C GLU A 16 23.56 1.94 20.49
N PHE A 17 23.85 1.94 19.19
CA PHE A 17 25.08 2.56 18.67
C PHE A 17 25.14 4.06 18.99
N LEU A 18 24.07 4.80 18.76
CA LEU A 18 24.00 6.23 18.99
C LEU A 18 24.10 6.56 20.48
N SER A 19 23.48 5.78 21.36
CA SER A 19 23.56 5.97 22.82
C SER A 19 24.96 5.80 23.37
N LYS A 20 25.76 4.93 22.76
CA LYS A 20 27.18 4.72 23.14
C LYS A 20 28.12 5.81 22.59
N ASN A 21 27.65 6.61 21.64
CA ASN A 21 28.45 7.64 20.96
C ASN A 21 27.82 9.03 21.08
N VAL A 22 27.04 9.28 22.11
CA VAL A 22 26.29 10.52 22.30
C VAL A 22 27.16 11.76 22.26
N ASP A 23 28.39 11.68 22.79
CA ASP A 23 29.35 12.79 22.81
C ASP A 23 29.83 13.21 21.42
N GLN A 24 29.67 12.37 20.42
CA GLN A 24 30.04 12.66 19.04
C GLN A 24 28.87 13.20 18.20
N LEU A 25 27.65 13.20 18.74
CA LEU A 25 26.47 13.66 18.05
C LEU A 25 26.35 15.18 18.13
N LYS A 26 26.05 15.80 16.97
CA LYS A 26 25.78 17.23 16.89
C LYS A 26 24.29 17.42 16.59
N GLY A 27 23.49 17.52 17.64
CA GLY A 27 22.04 17.70 17.52
C GLY A 27 21.23 16.61 18.22
N ASN A 28 19.97 16.54 17.91
CA ASN A 28 19.03 15.58 18.48
C ASN A 28 18.64 14.53 17.43
N ILE A 29 18.44 13.31 17.87
CA ILE A 29 18.00 12.21 17.01
C ILE A 29 16.69 11.67 17.57
N MET A 30 15.67 11.62 16.73
CA MET A 30 14.38 11.03 17.01
C MET A 30 14.28 9.69 16.31
N LEU A 31 13.98 8.65 17.07
CA LEU A 31 13.75 7.30 16.54
C LEU A 31 12.24 7.09 16.41
N ILE A 32 11.78 6.77 15.22
CA ILE A 32 10.36 6.62 14.91
C ILE A 32 10.07 5.15 14.60
N PHE A 33 9.22 4.53 15.40
CA PHE A 33 8.68 3.19 15.16
C PHE A 33 7.24 3.34 14.71
N GLN A 34 7.01 3.24 13.42
CA GLN A 34 5.68 3.46 12.81
C GLN A 34 4.78 2.23 13.04
N PRO A 35 3.58 2.39 13.61
CA PRO A 35 2.61 1.30 13.72
C PRO A 35 1.84 1.11 12.42
N ALA A 36 1.43 -0.14 12.13
CA ALA A 36 0.51 -0.48 11.04
C ALA A 36 0.84 0.19 9.69
N GLU A 37 2.09 0.07 9.23
CA GLU A 37 2.58 0.72 7.99
C GLU A 37 1.81 0.23 6.76
N GLU A 38 1.46 -1.06 6.68
CA GLU A 38 0.70 -1.64 5.56
C GLU A 38 -0.83 -1.42 5.67
N GLY A 39 -1.25 -0.60 6.61
CA GLY A 39 -2.63 -0.27 6.89
C GLY A 39 -3.17 -0.94 8.16
N PRO A 40 -3.91 -0.20 8.98
CA PRO A 40 -4.55 -0.75 10.16
C PRO A 40 -5.73 -1.66 9.77
N PRO A 41 -6.21 -2.49 10.71
CA PRO A 41 -7.47 -3.20 10.57
C PRO A 41 -8.64 -2.26 10.23
N GLU A 42 -9.70 -2.81 9.63
CA GLU A 42 -10.88 -2.02 9.26
C GLU A 42 -11.50 -1.36 10.51
N GLY A 43 -11.68 -0.04 10.45
CA GLY A 43 -12.22 0.77 11.55
C GLY A 43 -11.17 1.27 12.55
N GLU A 44 -9.90 0.95 12.36
CA GLU A 44 -8.81 1.45 13.20
C GLU A 44 -7.97 2.51 12.48
N ASN A 45 -7.25 3.32 13.24
CA ASN A 45 -6.29 4.28 12.72
C ASN A 45 -4.86 3.72 12.87
N GLY A 46 -3.96 4.11 11.96
CA GLY A 46 -2.57 3.68 12.02
C GLY A 46 -1.69 4.34 10.97
N GLY A 47 -0.46 3.88 10.91
CA GLY A 47 0.51 4.33 9.94
C GLY A 47 1.01 5.77 10.15
N ALA A 48 1.73 6.26 9.16
CA ALA A 48 2.32 7.60 9.19
C ALA A 48 1.26 8.71 9.32
N LYS A 49 0.09 8.52 8.71
CA LYS A 49 -0.99 9.51 8.77
C LYS A 49 -1.44 9.77 10.21
N MET A 50 -1.68 8.72 10.99
CA MET A 50 -2.06 8.83 12.40
C MET A 50 -0.98 9.59 13.19
N MET A 51 0.30 9.24 13.00
CA MET A 51 1.40 9.90 13.70
C MET A 51 1.51 11.38 13.35
N LEU A 52 1.22 11.76 12.09
CA LEU A 52 1.18 13.16 11.67
C LEU A 52 0.01 13.92 12.30
N GLU A 53 -1.18 13.30 12.34
CA GLU A 53 -2.38 13.86 12.96
C GLU A 53 -2.20 14.04 14.49
N GLU A 54 -1.40 13.19 15.14
CA GLU A 54 -0.98 13.32 16.54
C GLU A 54 0.12 14.38 16.75
N GLY A 55 0.59 15.01 15.70
CA GLY A 55 1.51 16.14 15.76
C GLY A 55 2.97 15.77 16.05
N ILE A 56 3.43 14.59 15.62
CA ILE A 56 4.81 14.14 15.89
C ILE A 56 5.86 15.18 15.44
N PHE A 57 5.65 15.83 14.29
CA PHE A 57 6.57 16.84 13.76
C PHE A 57 6.27 18.28 14.26
N ASP A 58 5.14 18.50 14.86
CA ASP A 58 4.84 19.79 15.51
C ASP A 58 5.67 19.98 16.77
N ARG A 59 5.88 18.88 17.50
CA ARG A 59 6.67 18.87 18.72
C ARG A 59 8.18 18.84 18.47
N TYR A 60 8.63 18.06 17.45
CA TYR A 60 10.04 17.78 17.23
C TYR A 60 10.42 18.09 15.77
N LYS A 61 10.38 19.22 15.31
CA LYS A 61 10.63 19.66 13.93
C LYS A 61 11.97 19.14 13.36
N PRO A 62 12.05 17.92 12.80
CA PRO A 62 13.29 17.41 12.24
C PRO A 62 13.66 18.16 10.95
N GLU A 63 14.95 18.40 10.75
CA GLU A 63 15.45 19.00 9.49
C GLU A 63 15.56 17.96 8.38
N VAL A 64 15.80 16.70 8.73
CA VAL A 64 15.91 15.57 7.82
C VAL A 64 15.26 14.33 8.42
N ILE A 65 14.80 13.44 7.55
CA ILE A 65 14.27 12.13 7.93
C ILE A 65 14.97 11.05 7.09
N PHE A 66 15.32 9.95 7.72
CA PHE A 66 15.87 8.76 7.07
C PHE A 66 14.93 7.59 7.26
N GLY A 67 14.82 6.76 6.24
CA GLY A 67 14.12 5.49 6.31
C GLY A 67 14.94 4.42 5.59
N LEU A 68 14.75 3.17 5.98
CA LEU A 68 15.28 2.04 5.24
C LEU A 68 14.20 0.99 5.06
N HIS A 69 14.36 0.17 4.05
CA HIS A 69 13.56 -1.02 3.84
C HIS A 69 14.46 -2.18 3.47
N VAL A 70 14.25 -3.35 4.07
CA VAL A 70 14.93 -4.57 3.65
C VAL A 70 14.44 -4.99 2.26
N GLY A 71 15.33 -5.49 1.44
CA GLY A 71 15.03 -5.89 0.07
C GLY A 71 15.81 -7.12 -0.35
N ASN A 72 15.50 -7.64 -1.51
CA ASN A 72 16.22 -8.74 -2.09
C ASN A 72 17.56 -8.24 -2.65
N GLY A 73 18.66 -8.76 -2.14
CA GLY A 73 20.00 -8.39 -2.58
C GLY A 73 21.09 -9.18 -1.85
N PRO A 74 22.36 -9.00 -2.23
CA PRO A 74 23.48 -9.60 -1.52
C PRO A 74 23.58 -9.07 -0.10
N HIS A 75 23.99 -9.92 0.86
CA HIS A 75 24.20 -9.50 2.24
C HIS A 75 25.34 -8.47 2.33
N GLY A 76 25.17 -7.48 3.21
CA GLY A 76 26.15 -6.43 3.44
C GLY A 76 26.10 -5.26 2.45
N TYR A 77 25.09 -5.21 1.59
CA TYR A 77 24.88 -4.10 0.67
C TYR A 77 23.73 -3.19 1.13
N ILE A 78 23.93 -1.90 0.95
CA ILE A 78 22.91 -0.87 1.13
C ILE A 78 22.74 -0.18 -0.22
N GLY A 79 21.52 -0.24 -0.76
CA GLY A 79 21.15 0.48 -1.98
C GLY A 79 20.70 1.90 -1.65
N VAL A 80 21.21 2.89 -2.37
CA VAL A 80 20.77 4.29 -2.28
C VAL A 80 20.47 4.79 -3.68
N ALA A 81 19.33 5.40 -3.87
CA ALA A 81 18.94 6.02 -5.13
C ALA A 81 18.80 7.54 -4.95
N SER A 82 19.28 8.30 -5.95
CA SER A 82 18.99 9.73 -6.03
C SER A 82 17.60 9.91 -6.67
N GLY A 83 16.74 10.71 -6.04
CA GLY A 83 15.36 10.90 -6.47
C GLY A 83 14.39 9.84 -5.90
N PRO A 84 13.26 9.56 -6.57
CA PRO A 84 12.28 8.59 -6.09
C PRO A 84 12.88 7.19 -5.98
N ALA A 85 12.81 6.60 -4.78
CA ALA A 85 13.30 5.26 -4.51
C ALA A 85 12.19 4.19 -4.54
N MET A 86 10.96 4.58 -4.22
CA MET A 86 9.79 3.70 -4.15
C MET A 86 8.62 4.30 -4.93
N ALA A 87 7.72 3.45 -5.41
CA ALA A 87 6.49 3.88 -6.07
C ALA A 87 5.46 4.37 -5.04
N ALA A 88 4.59 5.30 -5.47
CA ALA A 88 3.37 5.61 -4.74
C ALA A 88 2.36 4.46 -4.87
N ALA A 89 1.56 4.24 -3.83
CA ALA A 89 0.46 3.29 -3.85
C ALA A 89 -0.88 4.01 -3.68
N SER A 90 -1.90 3.52 -4.40
CA SER A 90 -3.29 4.00 -4.26
C SER A 90 -4.23 2.81 -4.26
N THR A 91 -5.22 2.85 -3.39
CA THR A 91 -6.27 1.82 -3.34
C THR A 91 -7.58 2.39 -3.83
N TYR A 92 -8.23 1.66 -4.72
CA TYR A 92 -9.54 2.01 -5.26
C TYR A 92 -10.56 0.92 -4.90
N ARG A 93 -11.74 1.36 -4.52
CA ARG A 93 -12.91 0.49 -4.37
C ARG A 93 -13.92 0.88 -5.45
N ILE A 94 -14.25 -0.07 -6.32
CA ILE A 94 -15.20 0.12 -7.41
C ILE A 94 -16.41 -0.73 -7.07
N LYS A 95 -17.59 -0.12 -7.06
CA LYS A 95 -18.87 -0.81 -6.90
C LYS A 95 -19.67 -0.66 -8.18
N ILE A 96 -20.04 -1.78 -8.78
CA ILE A 96 -20.87 -1.83 -9.99
C ILE A 96 -22.27 -2.20 -9.55
N LYS A 97 -23.25 -1.35 -9.90
CA LYS A 97 -24.67 -1.59 -9.67
C LYS A 97 -25.33 -2.07 -10.94
N GLY A 98 -26.12 -3.11 -10.83
CA GLY A 98 -26.90 -3.69 -11.90
C GLY A 98 -28.37 -3.82 -11.56
N VAL A 99 -29.04 -4.75 -12.21
CA VAL A 99 -30.44 -5.11 -11.95
C VAL A 99 -30.51 -6.62 -11.78
N GLN A 100 -30.98 -7.05 -10.62
CA GLN A 100 -31.10 -8.46 -10.28
C GLN A 100 -32.13 -9.17 -11.16
N ALA A 101 -31.82 -10.42 -11.55
CA ALA A 101 -32.78 -11.29 -12.22
C ALA A 101 -32.49 -12.78 -11.92
N HIS A 102 -33.45 -13.64 -12.28
CA HIS A 102 -33.23 -15.08 -12.24
C HIS A 102 -32.19 -15.51 -13.27
N GLY A 103 -31.26 -16.38 -12.90
CA GLY A 103 -30.13 -16.77 -13.77
C GLY A 103 -30.53 -17.42 -15.10
N SER A 104 -31.77 -17.98 -15.23
CA SER A 104 -32.31 -18.49 -16.50
C SER A 104 -32.91 -17.40 -17.41
N ARG A 105 -32.98 -16.16 -16.94
CA ARG A 105 -33.54 -15.02 -17.67
C ARG A 105 -32.58 -13.81 -17.66
N PRO A 106 -31.37 -13.97 -18.18
CA PRO A 106 -30.34 -12.92 -18.13
C PRO A 106 -30.74 -11.63 -18.87
N TRP A 107 -31.63 -11.74 -19.85
CA TRP A 107 -32.11 -10.57 -20.61
C TRP A 107 -33.00 -9.62 -19.77
N ASP A 108 -33.48 -10.06 -18.62
CA ASP A 108 -34.24 -9.22 -17.68
C ASP A 108 -33.34 -8.47 -16.68
N SER A 109 -32.02 -8.64 -16.81
CA SER A 109 -30.99 -8.10 -15.89
C SER A 109 -30.14 -7.01 -16.51
N ILE A 110 -29.44 -6.29 -15.65
CA ILE A 110 -28.17 -5.59 -15.96
C ILE A 110 -27.12 -6.30 -15.12
N ASP A 111 -26.32 -7.12 -15.76
CA ASP A 111 -25.41 -8.04 -15.07
C ASP A 111 -24.12 -7.35 -14.59
N PRO A 112 -23.95 -7.09 -13.28
CA PRO A 112 -22.75 -6.45 -12.75
C PRO A 112 -21.56 -7.41 -12.69
N VAL A 113 -21.77 -8.73 -12.72
CA VAL A 113 -20.68 -9.74 -12.74
C VAL A 113 -19.96 -9.68 -14.08
N MET A 114 -20.71 -9.63 -15.18
CA MET A 114 -20.14 -9.50 -16.51
C MET A 114 -19.42 -8.16 -16.68
N ALA A 115 -20.02 -7.06 -16.21
CA ALA A 115 -19.38 -5.75 -16.23
C ALA A 115 -18.08 -5.73 -15.40
N THR A 116 -18.05 -6.41 -14.26
CA THR A 116 -16.83 -6.56 -13.43
C THR A 116 -15.75 -7.34 -14.17
N ALA A 117 -16.11 -8.42 -14.87
CA ALA A 117 -15.15 -9.21 -15.64
C ALA A 117 -14.52 -8.39 -16.77
N GLU A 118 -15.29 -7.61 -17.50
CA GLU A 118 -14.81 -6.69 -18.54
C GLU A 118 -13.92 -5.60 -17.96
N LEU A 119 -14.30 -5.02 -16.82
CA LEU A 119 -13.50 -4.02 -16.13
C LEU A 119 -12.12 -4.56 -15.74
N ILE A 120 -12.06 -5.76 -15.17
CA ILE A 120 -10.79 -6.40 -14.80
C ILE A 120 -9.88 -6.59 -16.02
N GLN A 121 -10.42 -7.08 -17.13
CA GLN A 121 -9.66 -7.21 -18.36
C GLN A 121 -9.17 -5.85 -18.88
N SER A 122 -10.03 -4.84 -18.87
CA SER A 122 -9.70 -3.49 -19.32
C SER A 122 -8.59 -2.85 -18.45
N LEU A 123 -8.66 -3.00 -17.12
CA LEU A 123 -7.64 -2.51 -16.20
C LEU A 123 -6.26 -3.10 -16.52
N ASN A 124 -6.17 -4.38 -16.81
CA ASN A 124 -4.92 -5.03 -17.19
C ASN A 124 -4.32 -4.46 -18.50
N THR A 125 -5.15 -3.92 -19.40
CA THR A 125 -4.65 -3.31 -20.62
C THR A 125 -4.06 -1.91 -20.42
N ILE A 126 -4.36 -1.22 -19.35
CA ILE A 126 -3.84 0.12 -19.09
C ILE A 126 -2.31 0.08 -19.02
N VAL A 127 -1.76 -0.78 -18.17
CA VAL A 127 -0.29 -0.89 -18.01
C VAL A 127 0.36 -1.36 -19.30
N SER A 128 -0.19 -2.39 -19.95
CA SER A 128 0.42 -3.00 -21.14
C SER A 128 0.27 -2.18 -22.42
N ARG A 129 -0.70 -1.25 -22.52
CA ARG A 129 -1.06 -0.55 -23.75
C ARG A 129 -1.08 0.96 -23.68
N ARG A 130 -1.11 1.54 -22.45
CA ARG A 130 -1.28 2.98 -22.26
C ARG A 130 -0.11 3.63 -21.52
N ILE A 131 0.73 2.85 -20.85
CA ILE A 131 1.82 3.37 -20.03
C ILE A 131 3.16 3.00 -20.67
N ASN A 132 4.05 3.98 -20.78
CA ASN A 132 5.45 3.73 -21.11
C ASN A 132 6.15 3.26 -19.83
N ILE A 133 6.15 1.95 -19.59
CA ILE A 133 6.69 1.32 -18.37
C ILE A 133 8.21 1.48 -18.21
N VAL A 134 8.91 1.86 -19.27
CA VAL A 134 10.37 2.12 -19.21
C VAL A 134 10.65 3.42 -18.45
N ASN A 135 9.84 4.46 -18.69
CA ASN A 135 10.03 5.77 -18.09
C ASN A 135 9.13 5.99 -16.85
N ASN A 136 7.97 5.34 -16.84
CA ASN A 136 6.96 5.49 -15.79
C ASN A 136 6.47 4.09 -15.36
N PRO A 137 7.26 3.36 -14.56
CA PRO A 137 6.85 2.05 -14.07
C PRO A 137 5.53 2.13 -13.30
N ALA A 138 4.59 1.27 -13.65
CA ALA A 138 3.29 1.20 -13.00
C ALA A 138 2.78 -0.25 -12.93
N VAL A 139 2.02 -0.54 -11.88
CA VAL A 139 1.36 -1.83 -11.67
C VAL A 139 -0.09 -1.56 -11.30
N ILE A 140 -1.00 -2.35 -11.84
CA ILE A 140 -2.40 -2.40 -11.42
C ILE A 140 -2.69 -3.83 -11.00
N SER A 141 -3.16 -4.01 -9.77
CA SER A 141 -3.54 -5.32 -9.24
C SER A 141 -4.98 -5.30 -8.74
N VAL A 142 -5.77 -6.30 -9.12
CA VAL A 142 -7.10 -6.53 -8.56
C VAL A 142 -6.95 -7.57 -7.46
N GLY A 143 -6.96 -7.14 -6.21
CA GLY A 143 -6.73 -8.01 -5.06
C GLY A 143 -8.00 -8.70 -4.53
N ILE A 144 -9.17 -8.07 -4.71
CA ILE A 144 -10.43 -8.58 -4.18
C ILE A 144 -11.55 -8.37 -5.22
N VAL A 145 -12.34 -9.41 -5.43
CA VAL A 145 -13.60 -9.34 -6.20
C VAL A 145 -14.68 -10.01 -5.37
N ARG A 146 -15.81 -9.37 -5.22
CA ARG A 146 -16.97 -9.92 -4.50
C ARG A 146 -18.23 -9.64 -5.29
N SER A 147 -19.04 -10.66 -5.53
CA SER A 147 -20.33 -10.52 -6.19
C SER A 147 -21.22 -11.73 -5.91
N GLY A 148 -22.52 -11.48 -5.85
CA GLY A 148 -23.55 -12.50 -5.77
C GLY A 148 -23.59 -13.27 -4.45
N THR A 149 -24.71 -13.98 -4.24
CA THR A 149 -24.94 -14.80 -3.05
C THR A 149 -25.47 -16.21 -3.40
N ARG A 150 -26.04 -16.39 -4.59
CA ARG A 150 -26.61 -17.67 -5.05
C ARG A 150 -26.34 -17.87 -6.54
N GLY A 151 -25.99 -19.10 -6.92
CA GLY A 151 -25.61 -19.45 -8.30
C GLY A 151 -26.72 -19.36 -9.34
N ASN A 152 -28.00 -19.25 -8.93
CA ASN A 152 -29.15 -19.12 -9.82
C ASN A 152 -29.74 -17.70 -9.88
N ILE A 153 -29.00 -16.71 -9.35
CA ILE A 153 -29.43 -15.30 -9.33
C ILE A 153 -28.29 -14.44 -9.89
N ILE A 154 -28.60 -13.61 -10.87
CA ILE A 154 -27.75 -12.48 -11.27
C ILE A 154 -27.90 -11.41 -10.19
N PRO A 155 -26.82 -10.97 -9.54
CA PRO A 155 -26.89 -10.09 -8.39
C PRO A 155 -27.25 -8.65 -8.77
N GLU A 156 -27.59 -7.85 -7.76
CA GLU A 156 -27.83 -6.41 -7.93
C GLU A 156 -26.54 -5.60 -7.97
N ASP A 157 -25.44 -6.14 -7.38
CA ASP A 157 -24.14 -5.46 -7.36
C ASP A 157 -22.92 -6.40 -7.37
N SER A 158 -21.79 -5.82 -7.66
CA SER A 158 -20.46 -6.44 -7.64
C SER A 158 -19.43 -5.46 -7.14
#